data_e728aca1887160388949c7b0f79d26fb
#
_entry.id   e728aca1887160388949c7b0f79d26fb
#
_cell.length_a   1.000
_cell.length_b   1.000
_cell.length_c   1.000
_cell.angle_alpha   90.00
_cell.angle_beta   90.00
_cell.angle_gamma   90.00
#
_symmetry.space_group_name_H-M   'P 1'
#
loop_
_entity.id
_entity.type
_entity.pdbx_description
1 polymer ?
#
loop_
_entity_poly.entity_id
_entity_poly.type
_entity_poly.pdbx_seq_one_letter_code
_entity_poly.pdbx_strand_id
1 'polypeptide(L)'
;MKKIIVTGGGAAGMMASVSVLQMGGRVVLFEKNEKLGKKLFITGKGRCNLTNDCDMETLFQNIMTNSKFLYSVFYGFDNHAVMDWFEKAGCPVKTERGGRVFPVSDHAYDVTAALERQLRKGKADIRLHTEVKRLLAEDGKIKGVELADGSVEYGDAVILATGGLSYPLTGSDGDGYRMAEEEGHTIKETFPSLVPLTIQEEWCKSLQGLSLKNVRASLFMEGKKPLYEGFGEMLFTHFGVSGPLILSASSYYGKKGKGEKAVLRLDLKPALTPEQVDKRLLRDFEENKNKQFKNSLGKLFPSKLIPVMISLSGIDGEKKVHEVTKEERVRLAHLIKDLRMTVTGTRGYAEAVITRGGLHVKEVNPSTMESKIIKGLYFAGEMLDVDALTGGFNLQIAWSTGYQAGISAVEGGGRNF
;
A
#
# COMPACT_ATOMS: atom_id res chain seq x y z
N MET A 1 -33.44 -1.06 17.69
CA MET A 1 -32.42 -0.65 16.70
C MET A 1 -31.11 -0.53 17.45
N LYS A 2 -30.10 -1.33 17.11
CA LYS A 2 -28.78 -1.28 17.78
C LYS A 2 -28.03 0.02 17.44
N LYS A 3 -27.37 0.59 18.43
CA LYS A 3 -26.50 1.75 18.31
C LYS A 3 -25.04 1.27 18.23
N ILE A 4 -24.43 1.50 17.07
CA ILE A 4 -23.06 1.07 16.78
C ILE A 4 -22.16 2.32 16.77
N ILE A 5 -21.10 2.28 17.55
CA ILE A 5 -20.06 3.30 17.57
C ILE A 5 -18.96 2.85 16.59
N VAL A 6 -18.54 3.74 15.70
CA VAL A 6 -17.43 3.52 14.78
C VAL A 6 -16.34 4.54 15.09
N THR A 7 -15.13 4.08 15.33
CA THR A 7 -13.96 4.93 15.61
C THR A 7 -13.02 4.93 14.42
N GLY A 8 -12.84 6.11 13.82
CA GLY A 8 -12.03 6.34 12.62
C GLY A 8 -12.88 6.45 11.35
N GLY A 9 -12.90 7.62 10.76
CA GLY A 9 -13.63 7.95 9.52
C GLY A 9 -12.82 7.69 8.25
N GLY A 10 -11.93 6.69 8.25
CA GLY A 10 -11.19 6.23 7.09
C GLY A 10 -12.02 5.29 6.19
N ALA A 11 -11.36 4.63 5.24
CA ALA A 11 -11.98 3.70 4.29
C ALA A 11 -12.81 2.63 5.01
N ALA A 12 -12.22 1.90 5.94
CA ALA A 12 -12.87 0.81 6.66
C ALA A 12 -14.03 1.31 7.54
N GLY A 13 -13.83 2.41 8.27
CA GLY A 13 -14.85 2.94 9.17
C GLY A 13 -16.05 3.54 8.45
N MET A 14 -15.84 4.23 7.33
CA MET A 14 -16.96 4.72 6.51
C MET A 14 -17.76 3.54 5.91
N MET A 15 -17.08 2.51 5.38
CA MET A 15 -17.76 1.33 4.83
C MET A 15 -18.51 0.56 5.92
N ALA A 16 -17.89 0.37 7.11
CA ALA A 16 -18.55 -0.23 8.27
C ALA A 16 -19.82 0.55 8.66
N SER A 17 -19.72 1.87 8.72
CA SER A 17 -20.86 2.75 9.05
C SER A 17 -21.99 2.61 8.03
N VAL A 18 -21.66 2.56 6.73
CA VAL A 18 -22.66 2.38 5.68
C VAL A 18 -23.34 1.03 5.81
N SER A 19 -22.58 -0.06 6.04
CA SER A 19 -23.17 -1.39 6.17
C SER A 19 -24.06 -1.52 7.43
N VAL A 20 -23.69 -0.89 8.55
CA VAL A 20 -24.57 -0.77 9.74
C VAL A 20 -25.91 -0.14 9.39
N LEU A 21 -25.88 0.98 8.65
CA LEU A 21 -27.10 1.70 8.24
C LEU A 21 -27.98 0.86 7.29
N GLN A 22 -27.35 0.13 6.35
CA GLN A 22 -28.05 -0.77 5.43
C GLN A 22 -28.75 -1.91 6.17
N MET A 23 -28.19 -2.37 7.29
CA MET A 23 -28.76 -3.39 8.16
C MET A 23 -29.79 -2.84 9.17
N GLY A 24 -30.14 -1.55 9.06
CA GLY A 24 -31.13 -0.91 9.95
C GLY A 24 -30.58 -0.55 11.33
N GLY A 25 -29.26 -0.52 11.53
CA GLY A 25 -28.63 -0.03 12.76
C GLY A 25 -28.58 1.52 12.82
N ARG A 26 -28.20 2.06 13.98
CA ARG A 26 -27.83 3.49 14.17
C ARG A 26 -26.33 3.60 14.30
N VAL A 27 -25.76 4.63 13.68
CA VAL A 27 -24.30 4.88 13.68
C VAL A 27 -23.98 6.18 14.40
N VAL A 28 -22.97 6.13 15.28
CA VAL A 28 -22.20 7.28 15.71
C VAL A 28 -20.77 7.07 15.22
N LEU A 29 -20.32 7.92 14.31
CA LEU A 29 -18.98 7.84 13.69
C LEU A 29 -18.10 8.96 14.25
N PHE A 30 -17.03 8.58 14.96
CA PHE A 30 -16.04 9.51 15.49
C PHE A 30 -14.83 9.59 14.55
N GLU A 31 -14.43 10.80 14.20
CA GLU A 31 -13.22 11.12 13.45
C GLU A 31 -12.49 12.29 14.13
N LYS A 32 -11.22 12.10 14.46
CA LYS A 32 -10.41 13.15 15.11
C LYS A 32 -10.00 14.29 14.19
N ASN A 33 -9.99 14.07 12.89
CA ASN A 33 -9.66 15.07 11.88
C ASN A 33 -10.87 15.94 11.50
N GLU A 34 -10.58 16.99 10.72
CA GLU A 34 -11.55 17.95 10.17
C GLU A 34 -12.44 17.38 9.06
N LYS A 35 -12.12 16.19 8.53
CA LYS A 35 -12.87 15.55 7.44
C LYS A 35 -12.72 14.05 7.44
N LEU A 36 -13.68 13.35 6.86
CA LEU A 36 -13.63 11.93 6.60
C LEU A 36 -12.63 11.60 5.47
N GLY A 37 -12.10 10.38 5.49
CA GLY A 37 -11.30 9.83 4.39
C GLY A 37 -9.97 10.53 4.15
N LYS A 38 -9.39 11.26 5.11
CA LYS A 38 -8.19 12.08 4.92
C LYS A 38 -7.05 11.33 4.22
N LYS A 39 -6.81 10.07 4.57
CA LYS A 39 -5.81 9.23 3.91
C LYS A 39 -6.20 8.83 2.48
N LEU A 40 -7.48 8.67 2.17
CA LEU A 40 -7.93 8.33 0.81
C LEU A 40 -7.50 9.38 -0.22
N PHE A 41 -7.50 10.67 0.16
CA PHE A 41 -7.12 11.79 -0.73
C PHE A 41 -5.67 11.72 -1.20
N ILE A 42 -4.78 11.02 -0.50
CA ILE A 42 -3.38 10.88 -0.90
C ILE A 42 -3.08 9.55 -1.58
N THR A 43 -4.02 8.60 -1.55
CA THR A 43 -3.85 7.30 -2.21
C THR A 43 -3.88 7.43 -3.74
N GLY A 44 -3.16 6.56 -4.44
CA GLY A 44 -3.13 6.55 -5.90
C GLY A 44 -2.73 7.90 -6.53
N LYS A 45 -1.90 8.69 -5.85
CA LYS A 45 -1.51 10.07 -6.26
C LYS A 45 -2.71 11.01 -6.38
N GLY A 46 -3.64 10.94 -5.43
CA GLY A 46 -4.86 11.76 -5.39
C GLY A 46 -6.04 11.19 -6.19
N ARG A 47 -5.85 10.04 -6.85
CA ARG A 47 -6.89 9.40 -7.68
C ARG A 47 -7.69 8.34 -6.95
N CYS A 48 -7.17 7.77 -5.85
CA CYS A 48 -7.72 6.64 -5.11
C CYS A 48 -7.83 5.36 -5.96
N ASN A 49 -6.83 4.47 -5.87
CA ASN A 49 -6.92 3.13 -6.45
C ASN A 49 -7.79 2.24 -5.55
N LEU A 50 -9.09 2.20 -5.84
CA LEU A 50 -10.14 1.60 -5.03
C LEU A 50 -9.95 0.12 -4.75
N THR A 51 -9.63 -0.65 -5.79
CA THR A 51 -9.48 -2.09 -5.76
C THR A 51 -8.71 -2.56 -6.99
N ASN A 52 -8.69 -3.86 -7.23
CA ASN A 52 -8.14 -4.48 -8.42
C ASN A 52 -9.20 -5.36 -9.09
N ASP A 53 -9.38 -5.21 -10.39
CA ASP A 53 -10.26 -6.01 -11.23
C ASP A 53 -9.54 -7.31 -11.67
N CYS A 54 -9.26 -8.17 -10.70
CA CYS A 54 -8.60 -9.45 -10.90
C CYS A 54 -9.49 -10.58 -10.37
N ASP A 55 -9.15 -11.82 -10.72
CA ASP A 55 -9.78 -12.99 -10.13
C ASP A 55 -9.41 -13.16 -8.64
N MET A 56 -10.16 -13.99 -7.94
CA MET A 56 -10.00 -14.23 -6.52
C MET A 56 -8.62 -14.83 -6.19
N GLU A 57 -8.08 -15.70 -7.03
CA GLU A 57 -6.77 -16.31 -6.84
C GLU A 57 -5.67 -15.22 -6.86
N THR A 58 -5.69 -14.35 -7.85
CA THR A 58 -4.79 -13.20 -7.96
C THR A 58 -4.95 -12.26 -6.77
N LEU A 59 -6.20 -12.03 -6.31
CA LEU A 59 -6.46 -11.23 -5.12
C LEU A 59 -5.71 -11.78 -3.90
N PHE A 60 -5.84 -13.08 -3.62
CA PHE A 60 -5.16 -13.72 -2.49
C PHE A 60 -3.63 -13.80 -2.65
N GLN A 61 -3.12 -13.98 -3.86
CA GLN A 61 -1.67 -14.00 -4.13
C GLN A 61 -0.98 -12.66 -3.82
N ASN A 62 -1.72 -11.57 -3.83
CA ASN A 62 -1.20 -10.24 -3.51
C ASN A 62 -1.28 -9.88 -2.02
N ILE A 63 -1.88 -10.74 -1.18
CA ILE A 63 -1.88 -10.57 0.28
C ILE A 63 -0.58 -11.13 0.86
N MET A 64 0.19 -10.28 1.53
CA MET A 64 1.51 -10.62 2.04
C MET A 64 1.48 -11.31 3.40
N THR A 65 0.52 -10.96 4.25
CA THR A 65 0.42 -11.45 5.63
C THR A 65 -0.99 -11.94 5.91
N ASN A 66 -1.12 -13.13 6.51
CA ASN A 66 -2.38 -13.71 7.00
C ASN A 66 -3.52 -13.78 5.96
N SER A 67 -3.22 -14.08 4.70
CA SER A 67 -4.20 -14.11 3.60
C SER A 67 -5.42 -15.00 3.91
N LYS A 68 -5.23 -16.13 4.60
CA LYS A 68 -6.31 -17.06 4.97
C LYS A 68 -7.36 -16.43 5.89
N PHE A 69 -6.99 -15.43 6.69
CA PHE A 69 -7.91 -14.70 7.55
C PHE A 69 -8.99 -13.96 6.75
N LEU A 70 -8.70 -13.58 5.52
CA LEU A 70 -9.59 -12.79 4.67
C LEU A 70 -10.57 -13.63 3.83
N TYR A 71 -10.53 -14.97 3.91
CA TYR A 71 -11.41 -15.81 3.07
C TYR A 71 -12.88 -15.41 3.19
N SER A 72 -13.43 -15.42 4.40
CA SER A 72 -14.85 -15.15 4.61
C SER A 72 -15.25 -13.75 4.13
N VAL A 73 -14.43 -12.73 4.43
CA VAL A 73 -14.77 -11.34 4.07
C VAL A 73 -14.65 -11.07 2.59
N PHE A 74 -13.71 -11.70 1.88
CA PHE A 74 -13.57 -11.53 0.43
C PHE A 74 -14.65 -12.28 -0.35
N TYR A 75 -15.09 -13.46 0.13
CA TYR A 75 -16.25 -14.14 -0.47
C TYR A 75 -17.58 -13.46 -0.13
N GLY A 76 -17.64 -12.70 0.98
CA GLY A 76 -18.81 -11.91 1.36
C GLY A 76 -18.93 -10.56 0.66
N PHE A 77 -17.79 -9.90 0.38
CA PHE A 77 -17.72 -8.59 -0.27
C PHE A 77 -16.41 -8.47 -1.04
N ASP A 78 -16.37 -9.03 -2.24
CA ASP A 78 -15.20 -9.09 -3.11
C ASP A 78 -14.94 -7.77 -3.87
N ASN A 79 -13.93 -7.79 -4.74
CA ASN A 79 -13.54 -6.63 -5.55
C ASN A 79 -14.64 -6.23 -6.55
N HIS A 80 -15.35 -7.17 -7.13
CA HIS A 80 -16.46 -6.87 -8.05
C HIS A 80 -17.65 -6.27 -7.28
N ALA A 81 -17.98 -6.82 -6.10
CA ALA A 81 -19.00 -6.25 -5.22
C ALA A 81 -18.63 -4.81 -4.78
N VAL A 82 -17.35 -4.54 -4.53
CA VAL A 82 -16.87 -3.18 -4.24
C VAL A 82 -17.08 -2.26 -5.43
N MET A 83 -16.70 -2.66 -6.65
CA MET A 83 -16.91 -1.87 -7.86
C MET A 83 -18.39 -1.55 -8.05
N ASP A 84 -19.24 -2.56 -8.01
CA ASP A 84 -20.70 -2.43 -8.13
C ASP A 84 -21.29 -1.49 -7.06
N TRP A 85 -20.79 -1.61 -5.83
CA TRP A 85 -21.25 -0.77 -4.73
C TRP A 85 -20.95 0.72 -5.00
N PHE A 86 -19.72 1.05 -5.43
CA PHE A 86 -19.34 2.43 -5.73
C PHE A 86 -20.10 2.99 -6.93
N GLU A 87 -20.32 2.21 -7.98
CA GLU A 87 -21.14 2.62 -9.11
C GLU A 87 -22.57 2.94 -8.70
N LYS A 88 -23.22 2.05 -7.94
CA LYS A 88 -24.56 2.27 -7.37
C LYS A 88 -24.61 3.46 -6.41
N ALA A 89 -23.52 3.75 -5.72
CA ALA A 89 -23.40 4.94 -4.86
C ALA A 89 -23.12 6.24 -5.63
N GLY A 90 -23.06 6.18 -6.98
CA GLY A 90 -22.84 7.34 -7.84
C GLY A 90 -21.38 7.76 -7.96
N CYS A 91 -20.48 6.81 -7.87
CA CYS A 91 -19.04 6.97 -8.19
C CYS A 91 -18.66 5.97 -9.30
N PRO A 92 -18.85 6.32 -10.58
CA PRO A 92 -18.47 5.46 -11.70
C PRO A 92 -16.98 5.15 -11.66
N VAL A 93 -16.62 3.88 -11.95
CA VAL A 93 -15.24 3.41 -11.92
C VAL A 93 -14.75 2.95 -13.28
N LYS A 94 -13.43 2.92 -13.46
CA LYS A 94 -12.74 2.42 -14.65
C LYS A 94 -11.58 1.53 -14.26
N THR A 95 -11.35 0.48 -15.05
CA THR A 95 -10.20 -0.40 -14.92
C THR A 95 -9.06 0.05 -15.83
N GLU A 96 -7.87 0.20 -15.28
CA GLU A 96 -6.64 0.53 -15.99
C GLU A 96 -5.69 -0.67 -16.08
N ARG A 97 -4.59 -0.53 -16.83
CA ARG A 97 -3.56 -1.55 -16.97
C ARG A 97 -3.14 -2.13 -15.61
N GLY A 98 -3.10 -3.46 -15.53
CA GLY A 98 -2.78 -4.21 -14.31
C GLY A 98 -3.97 -4.37 -13.36
N GLY A 99 -5.19 -4.25 -13.87
CA GLY A 99 -6.43 -4.45 -13.10
C GLY A 99 -6.72 -3.34 -12.09
N ARG A 100 -6.00 -2.22 -12.10
CA ARG A 100 -6.19 -1.14 -11.13
C ARG A 100 -7.48 -0.38 -11.39
N VAL A 101 -8.31 -0.25 -10.37
CA VAL A 101 -9.62 0.39 -10.45
C VAL A 101 -9.58 1.80 -9.85
N PHE A 102 -9.99 2.78 -10.65
CA PHE A 102 -10.04 4.20 -10.26
C PHE A 102 -11.43 4.79 -10.52
N PRO A 103 -11.83 5.87 -9.83
CA PRO A 103 -12.99 6.64 -10.26
C PRO A 103 -12.75 7.20 -11.67
N VAL A 104 -13.81 7.26 -12.50
CA VAL A 104 -13.72 7.80 -13.87
C VAL A 104 -13.19 9.23 -13.90
N SER A 105 -13.53 10.02 -12.88
CA SER A 105 -13.08 11.41 -12.69
C SER A 105 -11.59 11.57 -12.38
N ASP A 106 -10.89 10.49 -12.00
CA ASP A 106 -9.53 10.52 -11.47
C ASP A 106 -9.36 11.35 -10.17
N HIS A 107 -10.43 11.53 -9.39
CA HIS A 107 -10.40 12.28 -8.14
C HIS A 107 -10.84 11.41 -6.95
N ALA A 108 -9.96 11.26 -5.94
CA ALA A 108 -10.27 10.56 -4.68
C ALA A 108 -11.47 11.19 -3.94
N TYR A 109 -11.79 12.46 -4.21
CA TYR A 109 -12.96 13.15 -3.69
C TYR A 109 -14.25 12.39 -4.00
N ASP A 110 -14.44 11.87 -5.21
CA ASP A 110 -15.70 11.23 -5.59
C ASP A 110 -15.93 9.92 -4.84
N VAL A 111 -14.85 9.23 -4.47
CA VAL A 111 -14.90 8.03 -3.62
C VAL A 111 -15.38 8.38 -2.22
N THR A 112 -14.81 9.40 -1.60
CA THR A 112 -15.23 9.85 -0.26
C THR A 112 -16.63 10.43 -0.29
N ALA A 113 -16.95 11.24 -1.30
CA ALA A 113 -18.29 11.83 -1.47
C ALA A 113 -19.38 10.77 -1.66
N ALA A 114 -19.09 9.65 -2.34
CA ALA A 114 -20.02 8.54 -2.48
C ALA A 114 -20.35 7.91 -1.11
N LEU A 115 -19.35 7.65 -0.28
CA LEU A 115 -19.53 7.14 1.08
C LEU A 115 -20.28 8.15 1.96
N GLU A 116 -19.89 9.42 1.95
CA GLU A 116 -20.56 10.46 2.73
C GLU A 116 -22.03 10.62 2.35
N ARG A 117 -22.38 10.54 1.06
CA ARG A 117 -23.79 10.57 0.62
C ARG A 117 -24.61 9.45 1.26
N GLN A 118 -24.05 8.22 1.31
CA GLN A 118 -24.75 7.09 1.92
C GLN A 118 -24.88 7.26 3.44
N LEU A 119 -23.83 7.75 4.11
CA LEU A 119 -23.87 8.05 5.54
C LEU A 119 -24.94 9.09 5.88
N ARG A 120 -25.00 10.18 5.12
CA ARG A 120 -26.02 11.23 5.30
C ARG A 120 -27.43 10.74 5.00
N LYS A 121 -27.61 9.96 3.92
CA LYS A 121 -28.89 9.33 3.58
C LYS A 121 -29.40 8.42 4.70
N GLY A 122 -28.49 7.65 5.31
CA GLY A 122 -28.78 6.78 6.46
C GLY A 122 -28.85 7.51 7.79
N LYS A 123 -28.67 8.83 7.83
CA LYS A 123 -28.71 9.69 9.03
C LYS A 123 -27.68 9.27 10.09
N ALA A 124 -26.45 8.95 9.67
CA ALA A 124 -25.33 8.74 10.59
C ALA A 124 -25.05 10.00 11.42
N ASP A 125 -24.82 9.84 12.72
CA ASP A 125 -24.28 10.90 13.58
C ASP A 125 -22.74 10.93 13.38
N ILE A 126 -22.27 11.88 12.58
CA ILE A 126 -20.86 12.05 12.24
C ILE A 126 -20.28 13.17 13.11
N ARG A 127 -19.29 12.83 13.95
CA ARG A 127 -18.63 13.76 14.85
C ARG A 127 -17.17 13.91 14.46
N LEU A 128 -16.87 14.98 13.73
CA LEU A 128 -15.51 15.39 13.37
C LEU A 128 -14.82 16.09 14.55
N HIS A 129 -13.50 16.24 14.48
CA HIS A 129 -12.69 16.82 15.56
C HIS A 129 -12.92 16.13 16.91
N THR A 130 -13.30 14.85 16.89
CA THR A 130 -13.66 14.10 18.09
C THR A 130 -12.82 12.85 18.20
N GLU A 131 -11.91 12.86 19.17
CA GLU A 131 -10.97 11.77 19.43
C GLU A 131 -11.54 10.83 20.48
N VAL A 132 -11.52 9.53 20.18
CA VAL A 132 -11.80 8.46 21.14
C VAL A 132 -10.50 8.15 21.90
N LYS A 133 -10.54 8.27 23.23
CA LYS A 133 -9.38 8.09 24.10
C LYS A 133 -9.21 6.64 24.55
N ARG A 134 -10.32 5.98 24.92
CA ARG A 134 -10.29 4.57 25.37
C ARG A 134 -11.63 3.87 25.13
N LEU A 135 -11.57 2.56 25.12
CA LEU A 135 -12.74 1.70 25.15
C LEU A 135 -13.29 1.59 26.58
N LEU A 136 -14.59 1.32 26.68
CA LEU A 136 -15.22 1.03 27.96
C LEU A 136 -15.79 -0.40 27.88
N ALA A 137 -15.11 -1.36 28.52
CA ALA A 137 -15.56 -2.74 28.63
C ALA A 137 -15.82 -3.11 30.09
N GLU A 138 -16.79 -3.99 30.31
CA GLU A 138 -17.16 -4.52 31.62
C GLU A 138 -17.55 -5.99 31.43
N ASP A 139 -17.03 -6.87 32.27
CA ASP A 139 -17.31 -8.31 32.21
C ASP A 139 -17.07 -8.93 30.82
N GLY A 140 -15.99 -8.53 30.14
CA GLY A 140 -15.65 -9.04 28.80
C GLY A 140 -16.61 -8.59 27.69
N LYS A 141 -17.39 -7.54 27.92
CA LYS A 141 -18.32 -6.96 26.94
C LYS A 141 -18.13 -5.47 26.79
N ILE A 142 -18.09 -5.00 25.55
CA ILE A 142 -18.02 -3.56 25.26
C ILE A 142 -19.32 -2.85 25.71
N LYS A 143 -19.16 -1.64 26.25
CA LYS A 143 -20.27 -0.75 26.68
C LYS A 143 -20.28 0.55 25.89
N GLY A 144 -19.12 1.00 25.41
CA GLY A 144 -18.98 2.28 24.73
C GLY A 144 -17.55 2.75 24.64
N VAL A 145 -17.39 4.06 24.54
CA VAL A 145 -16.08 4.73 24.46
C VAL A 145 -16.05 5.98 25.33
N GLU A 146 -14.86 6.34 25.81
CA GLU A 146 -14.59 7.65 26.42
C GLU A 146 -13.85 8.52 25.40
N LEU A 147 -14.29 9.75 25.26
CA LEU A 147 -13.70 10.74 24.37
C LEU A 147 -12.55 11.51 25.07
N ALA A 148 -11.75 12.22 24.29
CA ALA A 148 -10.60 12.97 24.81
C ALA A 148 -11.00 14.11 25.78
N ASP A 149 -12.23 14.64 25.66
CA ASP A 149 -12.80 15.65 26.55
C ASP A 149 -13.36 15.06 27.86
N GLY A 150 -13.29 13.74 28.05
CA GLY A 150 -13.81 13.02 29.21
C GLY A 150 -15.29 12.64 29.12
N SER A 151 -15.99 13.03 28.07
CA SER A 151 -17.38 12.58 27.84
C SER A 151 -17.42 11.11 27.44
N VAL A 152 -18.55 10.47 27.70
CA VAL A 152 -18.76 9.04 27.42
C VAL A 152 -19.89 8.86 26.42
N GLU A 153 -19.67 8.00 25.43
CA GLU A 153 -20.69 7.56 24.50
C GLU A 153 -20.94 6.05 24.66
N TYR A 154 -22.18 5.68 25.04
CA TYR A 154 -22.59 4.28 25.17
C TYR A 154 -23.16 3.74 23.86
N GLY A 155 -22.90 2.45 23.56
CA GLY A 155 -23.42 1.77 22.39
C GLY A 155 -23.51 0.26 22.60
N ASP A 156 -24.26 -0.40 21.71
CA ASP A 156 -24.43 -1.87 21.75
C ASP A 156 -23.20 -2.62 21.22
N ALA A 157 -22.40 -1.97 20.36
CA ALA A 157 -21.12 -2.46 19.85
C ALA A 157 -20.21 -1.29 19.44
N VAL A 158 -18.92 -1.57 19.35
CA VAL A 158 -17.87 -0.65 18.90
C VAL A 158 -17.08 -1.27 17.77
N ILE A 159 -16.86 -0.54 16.69
CA ILE A 159 -15.98 -0.93 15.57
C ILE A 159 -14.75 -0.02 15.58
N LEU A 160 -13.56 -0.59 15.84
CA LEU A 160 -12.29 0.11 15.69
C LEU A 160 -11.81 0.02 14.24
N ALA A 161 -11.67 1.17 13.59
CA ALA A 161 -11.22 1.33 12.21
C ALA A 161 -10.21 2.49 12.07
N THR A 162 -9.34 2.64 13.07
CA THR A 162 -8.43 3.77 13.25
C THR A 162 -7.20 3.76 12.32
N GLY A 163 -7.02 2.69 11.54
CA GLY A 163 -5.84 2.50 10.70
C GLY A 163 -4.60 2.03 11.48
N GLY A 164 -3.43 2.12 10.84
CA GLY A 164 -2.14 1.73 11.42
C GLY A 164 -1.30 2.93 11.85
N LEU A 165 -0.02 2.94 11.41
CA LEU A 165 0.97 3.99 11.70
C LEU A 165 1.41 4.76 10.43
N SER A 166 0.98 4.33 9.25
CA SER A 166 1.39 4.93 7.98
C SER A 166 0.66 6.25 7.72
N TYR A 167 1.43 7.26 7.27
CA TYR A 167 0.97 8.64 7.13
C TYR A 167 0.33 9.20 8.41
N PRO A 168 1.05 9.31 9.53
CA PRO A 168 0.49 9.67 10.84
C PRO A 168 -0.24 11.01 10.83
N LEU A 169 0.15 11.97 9.97
CA LEU A 169 -0.55 13.24 9.78
C LEU A 169 -1.99 13.11 9.24
N THR A 170 -2.37 11.92 8.79
CA THR A 170 -3.76 11.63 8.39
C THR A 170 -4.61 11.05 9.52
N GLY A 171 -4.04 10.91 10.73
CA GLY A 171 -4.71 10.38 11.90
C GLY A 171 -4.40 8.92 12.22
N SER A 172 -3.54 8.26 11.44
CA SER A 172 -3.09 6.87 11.67
C SER A 172 -1.82 6.88 12.54
N ASP A 173 -1.97 7.12 13.84
CA ASP A 173 -0.87 7.30 14.80
C ASP A 173 -0.77 6.18 15.86
N GLY A 174 -1.61 5.14 15.75
CA GLY A 174 -1.56 3.97 16.60
C GLY A 174 -2.52 4.00 17.81
N ASP A 175 -3.38 4.98 17.93
CA ASP A 175 -4.38 5.06 19.02
C ASP A 175 -5.19 3.76 19.16
N GLY A 176 -5.63 3.19 18.03
CA GLY A 176 -6.38 1.94 18.03
C GLY A 176 -5.59 0.75 18.56
N TYR A 177 -4.28 0.73 18.34
CA TYR A 177 -3.42 -0.31 18.90
C TYR A 177 -3.37 -0.21 20.41
N ARG A 178 -3.14 0.99 20.94
CA ARG A 178 -3.13 1.24 22.39
C ARG A 178 -4.47 0.85 23.02
N MET A 179 -5.59 1.29 22.44
CA MET A 179 -6.92 0.94 22.95
C MET A 179 -7.18 -0.56 22.94
N ALA A 180 -6.71 -1.28 21.92
CA ALA A 180 -6.86 -2.73 21.85
C ALA A 180 -5.97 -3.46 22.87
N GLU A 181 -4.73 -2.99 23.11
CA GLU A 181 -3.83 -3.54 24.12
C GLU A 181 -4.36 -3.35 25.54
N GLU A 182 -4.97 -2.20 25.84
CA GLU A 182 -5.61 -1.93 27.13
C GLU A 182 -6.74 -2.94 27.44
N GLU A 183 -7.41 -3.47 26.39
CA GLU A 183 -8.44 -4.49 26.49
C GLU A 183 -7.90 -5.92 26.32
N GLY A 184 -6.58 -6.12 26.41
CA GLY A 184 -5.94 -7.43 26.43
C GLY A 184 -5.63 -8.05 25.08
N HIS A 185 -5.73 -7.31 23.98
CA HIS A 185 -5.32 -7.79 22.67
C HIS A 185 -3.83 -7.68 22.43
N THR A 186 -3.30 -8.55 21.59
CA THR A 186 -1.88 -8.56 21.21
C THR A 186 -1.65 -7.74 19.95
N ILE A 187 -0.73 -6.78 20.01
CA ILE A 187 -0.25 -6.06 18.83
C ILE A 187 1.07 -6.67 18.36
N LYS A 188 1.08 -7.18 17.14
CA LYS A 188 2.29 -7.67 16.47
C LYS A 188 3.19 -6.50 16.11
N GLU A 189 4.52 -6.71 16.21
CA GLU A 189 5.51 -5.69 15.85
C GLU A 189 5.21 -5.11 14.47
N THR A 190 5.14 -3.79 14.40
CA THR A 190 4.78 -3.07 13.18
C THR A 190 6.01 -2.62 12.40
N PHE A 191 5.87 -2.59 11.06
CA PHE A 191 6.90 -2.14 10.13
C PHE A 191 6.28 -1.27 9.04
N PRO A 192 7.00 -0.23 8.54
CA PRO A 192 6.58 0.47 7.33
C PRO A 192 6.64 -0.49 6.14
N SER A 193 5.57 -0.56 5.36
CA SER A 193 5.45 -1.40 4.16
C SER A 193 4.98 -0.57 2.98
N LEU A 194 5.29 -0.99 1.75
CA LEU A 194 5.11 -0.19 0.55
C LEU A 194 5.75 1.20 0.73
N VAL A 195 7.03 1.21 1.04
CA VAL A 195 7.79 2.39 1.44
C VAL A 195 9.03 2.55 0.54
N PRO A 196 9.47 3.78 0.21
CA PRO A 196 10.69 3.99 -0.55
C PRO A 196 11.92 3.39 0.14
N LEU A 197 12.91 2.97 -0.66
CA LEU A 197 14.19 2.43 -0.20
C LEU A 197 15.28 3.51 -0.23
N THR A 198 16.10 3.55 0.82
CA THR A 198 17.29 4.38 0.87
C THR A 198 18.48 3.66 0.25
N ILE A 199 19.28 4.38 -0.54
CA ILE A 199 20.39 3.83 -1.33
C ILE A 199 21.70 4.48 -0.91
N GLN A 200 22.76 3.66 -0.84
CA GLN A 200 24.10 4.10 -0.40
C GLN A 200 24.80 4.95 -1.47
N GLU A 201 24.66 4.61 -2.76
CA GLU A 201 25.39 5.18 -3.88
C GLU A 201 24.95 6.63 -4.18
N GLU A 202 25.87 7.58 -4.08
CA GLU A 202 25.61 9.01 -4.27
C GLU A 202 25.08 9.35 -5.69
N TRP A 203 25.49 8.59 -6.72
CA TRP A 203 25.01 8.82 -8.07
C TRP A 203 23.47 8.68 -8.21
N CYS A 204 22.82 7.91 -7.33
CA CYS A 204 21.35 7.83 -7.32
C CYS A 204 20.69 9.18 -7.09
N LYS A 205 21.28 10.02 -6.24
CA LYS A 205 20.76 11.36 -5.94
C LYS A 205 20.76 12.29 -7.16
N SER A 206 21.80 12.17 -8.02
CA SER A 206 21.89 12.94 -9.27
C SER A 206 20.77 12.60 -10.26
N LEU A 207 20.14 11.43 -10.11
CA LEU A 207 19.01 10.97 -10.93
C LEU A 207 17.63 11.37 -10.37
N GLN A 208 17.56 12.13 -9.27
CA GLN A 208 16.30 12.56 -8.67
C GLN A 208 15.29 13.03 -9.72
N GLY A 209 14.05 12.49 -9.65
CA GLY A 209 12.96 12.79 -10.59
C GLY A 209 12.99 11.96 -11.88
N LEU A 210 14.02 11.17 -12.14
CA LEU A 210 14.02 10.25 -13.27
C LEU A 210 13.16 9.04 -12.97
N SER A 211 12.13 8.83 -13.81
CA SER A 211 11.34 7.60 -13.82
C SER A 211 11.86 6.65 -14.89
N LEU A 212 12.07 5.39 -14.54
CA LEU A 212 12.35 4.31 -15.48
C LEU A 212 11.11 3.45 -15.64
N LYS A 213 10.71 3.23 -16.88
CA LYS A 213 9.59 2.36 -17.26
C LYS A 213 10.12 1.06 -17.86
N ASN A 214 9.34 -0.01 -17.68
CA ASN A 214 9.65 -1.32 -18.25
C ASN A 214 11.04 -1.85 -17.85
N VAL A 215 11.41 -1.71 -16.59
CA VAL A 215 12.60 -2.28 -15.99
C VAL A 215 12.24 -3.50 -15.13
N ARG A 216 13.19 -4.41 -14.94
CA ARG A 216 13.08 -5.48 -13.94
C ARG A 216 13.95 -5.13 -12.74
N ALA A 217 13.39 -5.28 -11.55
CA ALA A 217 14.11 -5.13 -10.30
C ALA A 217 14.13 -6.45 -9.54
N SER A 218 15.30 -6.82 -9.01
CA SER A 218 15.47 -7.97 -8.15
C SER A 218 16.15 -7.54 -6.87
N LEU A 219 15.58 -7.87 -5.71
CA LEU A 219 16.11 -7.54 -4.40
C LEU A 219 16.76 -8.76 -3.78
N PHE A 220 18.02 -8.65 -3.43
CA PHE A 220 18.80 -9.70 -2.78
C PHE A 220 19.19 -9.26 -1.38
N MET A 221 19.09 -10.18 -0.43
CA MET A 221 19.83 -10.14 0.84
C MET A 221 20.95 -11.19 0.79
N GLU A 222 21.38 -11.71 1.91
CA GLU A 222 22.34 -12.81 1.91
C GLU A 222 21.78 -14.02 1.16
N GLY A 223 22.50 -14.49 0.13
CA GLY A 223 22.14 -15.69 -0.64
C GLY A 223 22.02 -15.47 -2.15
N LYS A 224 21.79 -16.59 -2.87
CA LYS A 224 21.74 -16.64 -4.35
C LYS A 224 20.35 -16.37 -4.92
N LYS A 225 19.27 -16.49 -4.11
CA LYS A 225 17.90 -16.31 -4.58
C LYS A 225 17.40 -14.91 -4.22
N PRO A 226 16.72 -14.20 -5.15
CA PRO A 226 16.14 -12.93 -4.83
C PRO A 226 14.98 -13.10 -3.82
N LEU A 227 14.85 -12.14 -2.88
CA LEU A 227 13.68 -12.01 -2.04
C LEU A 227 12.46 -11.56 -2.83
N TYR A 228 12.72 -10.73 -3.82
CA TYR A 228 11.70 -10.15 -4.70
C TYR A 228 12.25 -10.06 -6.11
N GLU A 229 11.41 -10.32 -7.09
CA GLU A 229 11.63 -10.00 -8.49
C GLU A 229 10.33 -9.45 -9.08
N GLY A 230 10.43 -8.36 -9.81
CA GLY A 230 9.27 -7.73 -10.44
C GLY A 230 9.64 -6.93 -11.68
N PHE A 231 8.63 -6.65 -12.49
CA PHE A 231 8.72 -5.85 -13.71
C PHE A 231 7.78 -4.65 -13.60
N GLY A 232 8.24 -3.45 -13.96
CA GLY A 232 7.39 -2.28 -13.86
C GLY A 232 8.13 -0.94 -13.95
N GLU A 233 7.61 0.03 -13.20
CA GLU A 233 8.13 1.39 -13.14
C GLU A 233 8.77 1.67 -11.79
N MET A 234 9.86 2.43 -11.83
CA MET A 234 10.52 2.96 -10.64
C MET A 234 10.86 4.44 -10.80
N LEU A 235 11.12 5.11 -9.68
CA LEU A 235 11.48 6.52 -9.61
C LEU A 235 12.74 6.69 -8.76
N PHE A 236 13.72 7.46 -9.27
CA PHE A 236 14.83 7.94 -8.46
C PHE A 236 14.43 9.17 -7.63
N THR A 237 14.88 9.22 -6.38
CA THR A 237 14.64 10.32 -5.44
C THR A 237 15.98 10.84 -4.87
N HIS A 238 15.94 11.91 -4.10
CA HIS A 238 17.13 12.48 -3.45
C HIS A 238 17.72 11.57 -2.35
N PHE A 239 17.02 10.54 -1.91
CA PHE A 239 17.49 9.60 -0.88
C PHE A 239 17.70 8.17 -1.42
N GLY A 240 17.30 7.89 -2.66
CA GLY A 240 17.37 6.56 -3.23
C GLY A 240 16.30 6.32 -4.27
N VAL A 241 15.42 5.32 -4.05
CA VAL A 241 14.47 4.85 -5.05
C VAL A 241 13.06 4.63 -4.49
N SER A 242 12.05 4.82 -5.37
CA SER A 242 10.63 4.69 -5.08
C SER A 242 9.88 4.20 -6.34
N GLY A 243 8.56 4.33 -6.35
CA GLY A 243 7.68 3.91 -7.44
C GLY A 243 7.11 2.51 -7.24
N PRO A 244 6.08 2.12 -8.00
CA PRO A 244 5.30 0.90 -7.71
C PRO A 244 6.13 -0.36 -7.57
N LEU A 245 7.13 -0.54 -8.45
CA LEU A 245 8.05 -1.67 -8.42
C LEU A 245 8.87 -1.74 -7.12
N ILE A 246 9.39 -0.59 -6.68
CA ILE A 246 10.22 -0.48 -5.47
C ILE A 246 9.36 -0.59 -4.20
N LEU A 247 8.18 0.01 -4.19
CA LEU A 247 7.25 -0.10 -3.08
C LEU A 247 6.87 -1.57 -2.84
N SER A 248 6.59 -2.33 -3.91
CA SER A 248 6.36 -3.77 -3.79
C SER A 248 7.59 -4.52 -3.27
N ALA A 249 8.80 -4.19 -3.76
CA ALA A 249 10.05 -4.80 -3.28
C ALA A 249 10.25 -4.55 -1.76
N SER A 250 9.90 -3.36 -1.27
CA SER A 250 10.08 -2.99 0.14
C SER A 250 9.25 -3.86 1.10
N SER A 251 8.09 -4.37 0.66
CA SER A 251 7.27 -5.28 1.48
C SER A 251 7.99 -6.60 1.76
N TYR A 252 8.86 -7.05 0.88
CA TYR A 252 9.69 -8.23 1.09
C TYR A 252 10.94 -7.94 1.93
N TYR A 253 11.47 -6.71 1.84
CA TYR A 253 12.59 -6.25 2.65
C TYR A 253 12.20 -6.16 4.13
N GLY A 254 11.16 -5.41 4.46
CA GLY A 254 10.45 -5.32 5.74
C GLY A 254 11.25 -5.75 6.98
N LYS A 255 10.72 -6.72 7.71
CA LYS A 255 11.31 -7.26 8.96
C LYS A 255 12.73 -7.81 8.78
N LYS A 256 13.03 -8.44 7.63
CA LYS A 256 14.32 -9.05 7.34
C LYS A 256 15.44 -8.01 7.14
N GLY A 257 15.09 -6.82 6.65
CA GLY A 257 16.04 -5.74 6.38
C GLY A 257 16.42 -4.87 7.58
N LYS A 258 15.91 -5.17 8.78
CA LYS A 258 16.23 -4.38 9.99
C LYS A 258 17.70 -4.52 10.35
N GLY A 259 18.51 -3.54 9.92
CA GLY A 259 19.97 -3.52 10.16
C GLY A 259 20.82 -4.31 9.17
N GLU A 260 20.24 -4.92 8.15
CA GLU A 260 20.96 -5.70 7.13
C GLU A 260 20.99 -4.94 5.79
N LYS A 261 22.12 -5.02 5.10
CA LYS A 261 22.28 -4.50 3.74
C LYS A 261 21.64 -5.46 2.75
N ALA A 262 20.93 -4.89 1.77
CA ALA A 262 20.42 -5.63 0.63
C ALA A 262 20.97 -5.02 -0.67
N VAL A 263 20.95 -5.80 -1.75
CA VAL A 263 21.36 -5.34 -3.08
C VAL A 263 20.14 -5.33 -3.98
N LEU A 264 19.79 -4.15 -4.47
CA LEU A 264 18.81 -3.98 -5.53
C LEU A 264 19.52 -4.02 -6.88
N ARG A 265 19.13 -4.94 -7.74
CA ARG A 265 19.67 -5.13 -9.08
C ARG A 265 18.62 -4.74 -10.11
N LEU A 266 18.98 -3.88 -11.05
CA LEU A 266 18.11 -3.44 -12.12
C LEU A 266 18.58 -3.98 -13.47
N ASP A 267 17.66 -4.59 -14.19
CA ASP A 267 17.78 -4.85 -15.62
C ASP A 267 17.04 -3.74 -16.37
N LEU A 268 17.80 -2.89 -17.07
CA LEU A 268 17.27 -1.73 -17.79
C LEU A 268 16.62 -2.09 -19.14
N LYS A 269 16.87 -3.31 -19.64
CA LYS A 269 16.35 -3.81 -20.92
C LYS A 269 15.90 -5.28 -20.79
N PRO A 270 14.87 -5.57 -19.96
CA PRO A 270 14.48 -6.95 -19.64
C PRO A 270 13.95 -7.76 -20.83
N ALA A 271 13.51 -7.09 -21.89
CA ALA A 271 13.08 -7.74 -23.13
C ALA A 271 14.24 -8.28 -23.99
N LEU A 272 15.50 -7.94 -23.67
CA LEU A 272 16.69 -8.36 -24.42
C LEU A 272 17.55 -9.29 -23.57
N THR A 273 18.07 -10.36 -24.18
CA THR A 273 19.12 -11.17 -23.56
C THR A 273 20.45 -10.41 -23.51
N PRO A 274 21.45 -10.81 -22.70
CA PRO A 274 22.77 -10.17 -22.70
C PRO A 274 23.40 -10.12 -24.08
N GLU A 275 23.28 -11.20 -24.88
CA GLU A 275 23.80 -11.29 -26.25
C GLU A 275 23.07 -10.33 -27.20
N GLN A 276 21.76 -10.16 -27.02
CA GLN A 276 20.97 -9.21 -27.81
C GLN A 276 21.32 -7.75 -27.44
N VAL A 277 21.62 -7.47 -26.17
CA VAL A 277 22.13 -6.16 -25.73
C VAL A 277 23.47 -5.87 -26.39
N ASP A 278 24.41 -6.82 -26.40
CA ASP A 278 25.71 -6.66 -27.07
C ASP A 278 25.58 -6.41 -28.58
N LYS A 279 24.75 -7.19 -29.28
CA LYS A 279 24.42 -6.97 -30.69
C LYS A 279 23.80 -5.62 -30.94
N ARG A 280 22.93 -5.15 -30.05
CA ARG A 280 22.31 -3.83 -30.11
C ARG A 280 23.37 -2.72 -29.98
N LEU A 281 24.30 -2.86 -29.02
CA LEU A 281 25.40 -1.92 -28.82
C LEU A 281 26.30 -1.85 -30.05
N LEU A 282 26.66 -2.98 -30.65
CA LEU A 282 27.44 -3.02 -31.89
C LEU A 282 26.79 -2.23 -33.02
N ARG A 283 25.49 -2.44 -33.24
CA ARG A 283 24.73 -1.72 -34.27
C ARG A 283 24.68 -0.21 -33.98
N ASP A 284 24.35 0.15 -32.75
CA ASP A 284 24.23 1.57 -32.35
C ASP A 284 25.58 2.28 -32.39
N PHE A 285 26.70 1.55 -32.16
CA PHE A 285 28.08 2.06 -32.27
C PHE A 285 28.50 2.23 -33.73
N GLU A 286 28.17 1.31 -34.63
CA GLU A 286 28.46 1.46 -36.06
C GLU A 286 27.76 2.67 -36.66
N GLU A 287 26.47 2.89 -36.30
CA GLU A 287 25.72 4.08 -36.70
C GLU A 287 26.32 5.40 -36.21
N ASN A 288 27.07 5.35 -35.10
CA ASN A 288 27.61 6.55 -34.42
C ASN A 288 29.14 6.55 -34.33
N LYS A 289 29.86 5.77 -35.15
CA LYS A 289 31.30 5.50 -35.02
C LYS A 289 32.20 6.72 -34.88
N ASN A 290 31.83 7.84 -35.50
CA ASN A 290 32.61 9.07 -35.49
C ASN A 290 32.21 10.03 -34.33
N LYS A 291 31.16 9.72 -33.57
CA LYS A 291 30.74 10.52 -32.42
C LYS A 291 31.58 10.18 -31.18
N GLN A 292 31.60 11.10 -30.25
CA GLN A 292 32.10 10.81 -28.90
C GLN A 292 31.12 9.86 -28.21
N PHE A 293 31.59 8.97 -27.35
CA PHE A 293 30.82 7.97 -26.64
C PHE A 293 29.61 8.55 -25.88
N LYS A 294 29.83 9.69 -25.17
CA LYS A 294 28.76 10.40 -24.46
C LYS A 294 27.59 10.82 -25.34
N ASN A 295 27.81 11.05 -26.64
CA ASN A 295 26.80 11.50 -27.60
C ASN A 295 26.14 10.35 -28.37
N SER A 296 26.54 9.09 -28.10
CA SER A 296 26.03 7.91 -28.81
C SER A 296 24.91 7.17 -28.05
N LEU A 297 24.72 7.49 -26.75
CA LEU A 297 23.87 6.71 -25.84
C LEU A 297 22.38 7.15 -25.77
N GLY A 298 22.01 8.22 -26.49
CA GLY A 298 20.65 8.79 -26.42
C GLY A 298 19.51 7.86 -26.87
N LYS A 299 19.80 6.88 -27.73
CA LYS A 299 18.81 5.83 -28.13
C LYS A 299 18.66 4.72 -27.07
N LEU A 300 19.59 4.61 -26.13
CA LEU A 300 19.64 3.57 -25.11
C LEU A 300 19.06 4.04 -23.78
N PHE A 301 19.38 5.26 -23.37
CA PHE A 301 19.08 5.79 -22.05
C PHE A 301 18.42 7.16 -22.10
N PRO A 302 17.59 7.50 -21.10
CA PRO A 302 17.19 8.87 -20.83
C PRO A 302 18.43 9.77 -20.61
N SER A 303 18.39 11.01 -21.08
CA SER A 303 19.52 11.94 -21.03
C SER A 303 20.16 12.06 -19.64
N LYS A 304 19.34 12.09 -18.59
CA LYS A 304 19.79 12.19 -17.21
C LYS A 304 20.59 10.96 -16.72
N LEU A 305 20.33 9.77 -17.28
CA LEU A 305 21.02 8.52 -16.92
C LEU A 305 22.38 8.40 -17.63
N ILE A 306 22.59 9.04 -18.78
CA ILE A 306 23.79 8.89 -19.61
C ILE A 306 25.07 9.18 -18.83
N PRO A 307 25.24 10.33 -18.12
CA PRO A 307 26.47 10.62 -17.38
C PRO A 307 26.81 9.55 -16.33
N VAL A 308 25.78 9.02 -15.65
CA VAL A 308 25.95 7.98 -14.65
C VAL A 308 26.42 6.66 -15.31
N MET A 309 25.83 6.27 -16.43
CA MET A 309 26.21 5.05 -17.16
C MET A 309 27.62 5.15 -17.72
N ILE A 310 28.06 6.33 -18.17
CA ILE A 310 29.44 6.58 -18.60
C ILE A 310 30.38 6.35 -17.41
N SER A 311 30.14 7.04 -16.30
CA SER A 311 30.97 6.91 -15.09
C SER A 311 31.09 5.47 -14.61
N LEU A 312 29.96 4.75 -14.51
CA LEU A 312 29.93 3.37 -14.02
C LEU A 312 30.52 2.37 -15.02
N SER A 313 30.49 2.63 -16.33
CA SER A 313 31.10 1.76 -17.35
C SER A 313 32.63 1.86 -17.35
N GLY A 314 33.20 2.95 -16.83
CA GLY A 314 34.64 3.22 -16.90
C GLY A 314 35.12 3.52 -18.32
N ILE A 315 34.21 3.89 -19.24
CA ILE A 315 34.56 4.29 -20.61
C ILE A 315 34.68 5.83 -20.64
N ASP A 316 35.78 6.34 -21.18
CA ASP A 316 35.93 7.80 -21.35
C ASP A 316 34.84 8.33 -22.29
N GLY A 317 34.07 9.28 -21.79
CA GLY A 317 32.97 9.94 -22.54
C GLY A 317 33.42 10.69 -23.78
N GLU A 318 34.66 11.17 -23.81
CA GLU A 318 35.26 11.89 -24.96
C GLU A 318 35.83 10.95 -26.03
N LYS A 319 36.02 9.67 -25.72
CA LYS A 319 36.49 8.64 -26.62
C LYS A 319 35.57 8.49 -27.83
N LYS A 320 36.16 8.34 -29.03
CA LYS A 320 35.36 8.03 -30.22
C LYS A 320 34.75 6.63 -30.12
N VAL A 321 33.52 6.47 -30.59
CA VAL A 321 32.78 5.21 -30.48
C VAL A 321 33.50 4.04 -31.15
N HIS A 322 34.20 4.26 -32.28
CA HIS A 322 34.97 3.21 -32.96
C HIS A 322 36.24 2.76 -32.19
N GLU A 323 36.65 3.52 -31.19
CA GLU A 323 37.78 3.18 -30.31
C GLU A 323 37.33 2.39 -29.06
N VAL A 324 36.02 2.22 -28.84
CA VAL A 324 35.48 1.45 -27.71
C VAL A 324 35.81 -0.03 -27.92
N THR A 325 36.58 -0.61 -26.99
CA THR A 325 37.01 -1.98 -27.09
C THR A 325 35.89 -2.99 -26.85
N LYS A 326 36.10 -4.25 -27.21
CA LYS A 326 35.14 -5.33 -26.95
C LYS A 326 34.89 -5.50 -25.46
N GLU A 327 35.92 -5.41 -24.63
CA GLU A 327 35.85 -5.53 -23.16
C GLU A 327 35.03 -4.38 -22.55
N GLU A 328 35.22 -3.14 -23.02
CA GLU A 328 34.45 -1.97 -22.60
C GLU A 328 32.97 -2.15 -22.96
N ARG A 329 32.68 -2.59 -24.18
CA ARG A 329 31.32 -2.83 -24.64
C ARG A 329 30.64 -3.94 -23.83
N VAL A 330 31.32 -5.05 -23.55
CA VAL A 330 30.80 -6.14 -22.71
C VAL A 330 30.51 -5.65 -21.29
N ARG A 331 31.41 -4.83 -20.68
CA ARG A 331 31.14 -4.23 -19.37
C ARG A 331 29.88 -3.36 -19.39
N LEU A 332 29.72 -2.54 -20.44
CA LEU A 332 28.52 -1.73 -20.61
C LEU A 332 27.26 -2.60 -20.75
N ALA A 333 27.32 -3.69 -21.52
CA ALA A 333 26.21 -4.64 -21.68
C ALA A 333 25.82 -5.27 -20.33
N HIS A 334 26.82 -5.69 -19.54
CA HIS A 334 26.57 -6.20 -18.19
C HIS A 334 25.94 -5.14 -17.27
N LEU A 335 26.42 -3.90 -17.31
CA LEU A 335 25.87 -2.81 -16.51
C LEU A 335 24.41 -2.53 -16.87
N ILE A 336 24.03 -2.64 -18.15
CA ILE A 336 22.64 -2.50 -18.60
C ILE A 336 21.74 -3.59 -18.02
N LYS A 337 22.27 -4.82 -17.88
CA LYS A 337 21.52 -5.98 -17.39
C LYS A 337 21.56 -6.14 -15.87
N ASP A 338 22.51 -5.50 -15.19
CA ASP A 338 22.76 -5.68 -13.77
C ASP A 338 23.31 -4.39 -13.12
N LEU A 339 22.51 -3.32 -13.17
CA LEU A 339 22.82 -2.09 -12.46
C LEU A 339 22.51 -2.28 -10.97
N ARG A 340 23.56 -2.25 -10.13
CA ARG A 340 23.47 -2.59 -8.71
C ARG A 340 23.42 -1.34 -7.84
N MET A 341 22.61 -1.43 -6.79
CA MET A 341 22.47 -0.42 -5.74
C MET A 341 22.40 -1.07 -4.37
N THR A 342 23.08 -0.52 -3.40
CA THR A 342 23.09 -1.00 -2.01
C THR A 342 21.95 -0.34 -1.25
N VAL A 343 20.98 -1.15 -0.83
CA VAL A 343 19.87 -0.71 0.03
C VAL A 343 20.38 -0.62 1.46
N THR A 344 20.22 0.54 2.09
CA THR A 344 20.64 0.81 3.48
C THR A 344 19.47 0.85 4.46
N GLY A 345 18.23 0.85 3.96
CA GLY A 345 17.03 0.90 4.80
C GLY A 345 15.79 1.35 4.03
N THR A 346 14.77 1.71 4.80
CA THR A 346 13.50 2.25 4.30
C THR A 346 13.27 3.65 4.85
N ARG A 347 12.35 4.37 4.21
CA ARG A 347 11.83 5.64 4.73
C ARG A 347 10.76 5.36 5.76
N GLY A 348 10.70 5.75 6.92
CA GLY A 348 9.77 5.43 8.00
C GLY A 348 8.27 5.53 7.67
N TYR A 349 7.43 5.47 8.68
CA TYR A 349 5.96 5.49 8.54
C TYR A 349 5.41 6.75 7.86
N ALA A 350 6.12 7.88 7.94
CA ALA A 350 5.70 9.12 7.29
C ALA A 350 5.59 9.01 5.75
N GLU A 351 6.34 8.09 5.14
CA GLU A 351 6.32 7.85 3.69
C GLU A 351 5.82 6.44 3.31
N ALA A 352 5.46 5.61 4.30
CA ALA A 352 4.92 4.29 4.06
C ALA A 352 3.45 4.36 3.62
N VAL A 353 3.08 3.63 2.58
CA VAL A 353 1.68 3.57 2.12
C VAL A 353 0.82 2.78 3.10
N ILE A 354 1.39 1.72 3.69
CA ILE A 354 0.70 0.80 4.59
C ILE A 354 1.59 0.42 5.79
N THR A 355 0.96 0.07 6.90
CA THR A 355 1.57 -0.56 8.06
C THR A 355 1.48 -2.08 7.91
N ARG A 356 2.58 -2.78 8.08
CA ARG A 356 2.62 -4.23 8.27
C ARG A 356 2.71 -4.56 9.75
N GLY A 357 2.09 -5.66 10.21
CA GLY A 357 1.88 -5.93 11.63
C GLY A 357 0.59 -5.30 12.11
N GLY A 358 0.41 -5.21 13.42
CA GLY A 358 -0.80 -4.67 14.05
C GLY A 358 -1.57 -5.71 14.84
N LEU A 359 -2.89 -5.57 14.96
CA LEU A 359 -3.73 -6.43 15.79
C LEU A 359 -3.67 -7.89 15.35
N HIS A 360 -3.33 -8.78 16.30
CA HIS A 360 -3.15 -10.19 15.99
C HIS A 360 -4.47 -10.85 15.55
N VAL A 361 -4.57 -11.20 14.28
CA VAL A 361 -5.81 -11.71 13.66
C VAL A 361 -6.34 -13.03 14.25
N LYS A 362 -5.51 -13.78 14.97
CA LYS A 362 -5.99 -15.00 15.70
C LYS A 362 -6.95 -14.67 16.84
N GLU A 363 -6.93 -13.44 17.33
CA GLU A 363 -7.82 -12.92 18.38
C GLU A 363 -9.10 -12.29 17.81
N VAL A 364 -9.27 -12.33 16.50
CA VAL A 364 -10.45 -11.85 15.78
C VAL A 364 -11.14 -13.00 15.06
N ASN A 365 -12.45 -12.99 15.05
CA ASN A 365 -13.25 -13.97 14.28
C ASN A 365 -13.20 -13.58 12.79
N PRO A 366 -12.67 -14.42 11.89
CA PRO A 366 -12.49 -14.08 10.47
C PRO A 366 -13.81 -13.94 9.69
N SER A 367 -14.91 -14.45 10.22
CA SER A 367 -16.23 -14.37 9.55
C SER A 367 -17.07 -13.18 10.02
N THR A 368 -16.80 -12.65 11.22
CA THR A 368 -17.59 -11.56 11.79
C THR A 368 -16.81 -10.30 12.07
N MET A 369 -15.47 -10.37 12.05
CA MET A 369 -14.54 -9.30 12.50
C MET A 369 -14.68 -8.97 13.99
N GLU A 370 -15.41 -9.76 14.78
CA GLU A 370 -15.58 -9.59 16.22
C GLU A 370 -14.34 -10.05 16.99
N SER A 371 -13.98 -9.34 18.03
CA SER A 371 -13.01 -9.76 19.02
C SER A 371 -13.43 -11.10 19.65
N LYS A 372 -12.46 -12.01 19.85
CA LYS A 372 -12.65 -13.22 20.65
C LYS A 372 -12.45 -13.00 22.15
N ILE A 373 -11.97 -11.81 22.54
CA ILE A 373 -11.66 -11.44 23.93
C ILE A 373 -12.79 -10.59 24.50
N ILE A 374 -13.23 -9.56 23.76
CA ILE A 374 -14.26 -8.61 24.20
C ILE A 374 -15.46 -8.71 23.27
N LYS A 375 -16.57 -9.19 23.79
CA LYS A 375 -17.84 -9.31 23.03
C LYS A 375 -18.37 -7.95 22.64
N GLY A 376 -18.81 -7.83 21.37
CA GLY A 376 -19.35 -6.58 20.82
C GLY A 376 -18.28 -5.58 20.35
N LEU A 377 -16.99 -5.90 20.49
CA LEU A 377 -15.89 -5.14 19.90
C LEU A 377 -15.50 -5.76 18.55
N TYR A 378 -15.40 -4.93 17.52
CA TYR A 378 -15.06 -5.33 16.15
C TYR A 378 -13.86 -4.55 15.64
N PHE A 379 -13.12 -5.14 14.68
CA PHE A 379 -11.93 -4.53 14.10
C PHE A 379 -12.02 -4.54 12.57
N ALA A 380 -11.55 -3.46 11.92
CA ALA A 380 -11.56 -3.38 10.47
C ALA A 380 -10.40 -2.55 9.90
N GLY A 381 -9.99 -2.91 8.69
CA GLY A 381 -8.99 -2.18 7.93
C GLY A 381 -7.56 -2.42 8.36
N GLU A 382 -6.72 -1.41 8.16
CA GLU A 382 -5.25 -1.47 8.30
C GLU A 382 -4.77 -1.72 9.74
N MET A 383 -5.62 -1.61 10.75
CA MET A 383 -5.22 -1.97 12.11
C MET A 383 -5.06 -3.49 12.33
N LEU A 384 -5.63 -4.32 11.47
CA LEU A 384 -5.44 -5.78 11.49
C LEU A 384 -4.03 -6.13 10.97
N ASP A 385 -3.40 -7.19 11.53
CA ASP A 385 -2.14 -7.73 11.00
C ASP A 385 -2.39 -8.44 9.65
N VAL A 386 -2.77 -7.65 8.64
CA VAL A 386 -2.91 -8.03 7.24
C VAL A 386 -2.43 -6.91 6.36
N ASP A 387 -1.61 -7.24 5.36
CA ASP A 387 -1.11 -6.29 4.38
C ASP A 387 -1.01 -6.92 2.99
N ALA A 388 -1.07 -6.09 1.96
CA ALA A 388 -1.03 -6.50 0.57
C ALA A 388 -0.07 -5.63 -0.25
N LEU A 389 0.27 -6.10 -1.44
CA LEU A 389 1.06 -5.36 -2.43
C LEU A 389 0.31 -4.12 -2.95
N THR A 390 1.01 -3.31 -3.75
CA THR A 390 0.40 -2.19 -4.48
C THR A 390 -0.59 -2.72 -5.52
N GLY A 391 -1.64 -1.92 -5.81
CA GLY A 391 -2.60 -2.30 -6.85
C GLY A 391 -4.07 -2.19 -6.47
N GLY A 392 -4.39 -1.62 -5.30
CA GLY A 392 -5.76 -1.48 -4.78
C GLY A 392 -6.12 -2.51 -3.70
N PHE A 393 -5.26 -3.51 -3.46
CA PHE A 393 -5.53 -4.63 -2.57
C PHE A 393 -5.71 -4.22 -1.10
N ASN A 394 -4.96 -3.24 -0.61
CA ASN A 394 -5.09 -2.76 0.78
C ASN A 394 -6.41 -2.01 1.02
N LEU A 395 -6.92 -1.28 0.03
CA LEU A 395 -8.25 -0.69 0.11
C LEU A 395 -9.34 -1.77 0.00
N GLN A 396 -9.14 -2.80 -0.81
CA GLN A 396 -10.05 -3.96 -0.84
C GLN A 396 -10.17 -4.60 0.55
N ILE A 397 -9.05 -4.81 1.26
CA ILE A 397 -9.07 -5.31 2.65
C ILE A 397 -9.91 -4.38 3.54
N ALA A 398 -9.70 -3.06 3.42
CA ALA A 398 -10.42 -2.08 4.23
C ALA A 398 -11.92 -2.11 3.94
N TRP A 399 -12.33 -2.19 2.67
CA TRP A 399 -13.74 -2.27 2.29
C TRP A 399 -14.39 -3.55 2.81
N SER A 400 -13.80 -4.72 2.53
CA SER A 400 -14.38 -6.01 2.88
C SER A 400 -14.47 -6.23 4.39
N THR A 401 -13.42 -5.89 5.14
CA THR A 401 -13.42 -6.02 6.60
C THR A 401 -14.36 -5.02 7.27
N GLY A 402 -14.41 -3.79 6.76
CA GLY A 402 -15.34 -2.76 7.23
C GLY A 402 -16.80 -3.16 7.00
N TYR A 403 -17.11 -3.62 5.78
CA TYR A 403 -18.44 -4.09 5.41
C TYR A 403 -18.90 -5.22 6.33
N GLN A 404 -18.06 -6.24 6.52
CA GLN A 404 -18.39 -7.40 7.37
C GLN A 404 -18.53 -7.01 8.84
N ALA A 405 -17.64 -6.16 9.37
CA ALA A 405 -17.73 -5.70 10.75
C ALA A 405 -19.05 -4.96 11.01
N GLY A 406 -19.48 -4.10 10.06
CA GLY A 406 -20.74 -3.38 10.17
C GLY A 406 -21.96 -4.27 10.20
N ILE A 407 -22.05 -5.26 9.31
CA ILE A 407 -23.14 -6.26 9.29
C ILE A 407 -23.17 -7.02 10.62
N SER A 408 -22.04 -7.59 11.02
CA SER A 408 -21.94 -8.44 12.21
C SER A 408 -22.26 -7.70 13.51
N ALA A 409 -21.89 -6.42 13.62
CA ALA A 409 -22.22 -5.61 14.78
C ALA A 409 -23.73 -5.44 14.96
N VAL A 410 -24.49 -5.31 13.88
CA VAL A 410 -25.96 -5.24 13.93
C VAL A 410 -26.58 -6.61 14.23
N GLU A 411 -26.12 -7.68 13.59
CA GLU A 411 -26.66 -9.04 13.78
C GLU A 411 -26.35 -9.60 15.17
N GLY A 412 -25.22 -9.21 15.78
CA GLY A 412 -24.84 -9.65 17.13
C GLY A 412 -24.08 -10.95 17.15
N GLY A 413 -23.17 -11.19 16.23
CA GLY A 413 -22.17 -12.26 16.29
C GLY A 413 -22.71 -13.69 16.18
N GLY A 414 -23.89 -13.91 15.60
CA GLY A 414 -24.52 -15.22 15.60
C GLY A 414 -25.29 -15.58 14.33
N ARG A 415 -24.59 -15.86 13.24
CA ARG A 415 -24.99 -16.95 12.34
C ARG A 415 -23.89 -18.00 12.38
N ASN A 416 -24.17 -19.11 13.10
CA ASN A 416 -23.46 -20.36 12.87
C ASN A 416 -23.86 -20.82 11.46
N PHE A 417 -22.93 -20.70 10.49
CA PHE A 417 -23.00 -21.41 9.22
C PHE A 417 -22.38 -22.80 9.38
#